data_1a0a9e49c804f7554596b1d75abed6a4
#
_entry.id   1a0a9e49c804f7554596b1d75abed6a4
#
_cell.length_a   1.000
_cell.length_b   1.000
_cell.length_c   1.000
_cell.angle_alpha   90.00
_cell.angle_beta   90.00
_cell.angle_gamma   90.00
#
_symmetry.space_group_name_H-M   'P 1'
#
loop_
_entity.id
_entity.type
_entity.pdbx_description
1 polymer ?
#
loop_
_entity_poly.entity_id
_entity_poly.type
_entity_poly.pdbx_seq_one_letter_code
_entity_poly.pdbx_strand_id
1 'polypeptide(L)'
;IADVLTGGSVDKERRLTPPAPLPEEFYPNHQATDFYHHWKEDIALFAEMGFKVYRFSISWSRVFPNGDEETPNEEGLKFYDNVIDELRKYNIEPLITISHYENPLHLSLEYGGWKNRKMIDFYLRFAKVLFERYKGRVKYWLTFNEINMLTQDFGAVFCAGMLDPKDVCEQSRYQAMHHQLVASALAVSMAHEIDPEFMLGCMLAYHNGYPYTCHPDDILY
;
A
#
# COMPACT_ATOMS: atom_id res chain seq x y z
N ILE A 1 3.32 -0.15 -9.07
CA ILE A 1 2.46 -1.34 -9.35
C ILE A 1 1.29 -0.97 -10.22
N ALA A 2 0.58 0.12 -9.93
CA ALA A 2 -0.46 0.61 -10.82
C ALA A 2 0.08 0.71 -12.25
N ASP A 3 1.25 1.30 -12.45
CA ASP A 3 1.87 1.46 -13.77
C ASP A 3 2.32 0.15 -14.42
N VAL A 4 2.69 -0.87 -13.65
CA VAL A 4 2.98 -2.21 -14.20
C VAL A 4 1.71 -2.92 -14.65
N LEU A 5 0.62 -2.74 -13.91
CA LEU A 5 -0.69 -3.24 -14.31
C LEU A 5 -1.30 -2.45 -15.46
N THR A 6 -0.78 -1.24 -15.75
CA THR A 6 -1.31 -0.29 -16.72
C THR A 6 -0.43 -0.06 -17.95
N GLY A 7 0.55 -0.88 -18.22
CA GLY A 7 1.37 -0.73 -19.40
C GLY A 7 2.85 -0.96 -19.20
N GLY A 8 3.28 -1.17 -17.97
CA GLY A 8 4.59 -1.73 -17.71
C GLY A 8 4.59 -3.20 -18.12
N SER A 9 5.47 -3.56 -19.03
CA SER A 9 5.65 -4.94 -19.42
C SER A 9 6.86 -5.53 -18.72
N VAL A 10 6.69 -6.71 -18.19
CA VAL A 10 7.83 -7.59 -17.99
C VAL A 10 8.16 -8.15 -19.37
N ASP A 11 9.32 -7.84 -19.92
CA ASP A 11 9.71 -8.36 -21.23
C ASP A 11 9.83 -9.91 -21.23
N LYS A 12 10.06 -10.48 -22.41
CA LYS A 12 10.17 -11.95 -22.55
C LYS A 12 11.32 -12.54 -21.74
N GLU A 13 12.31 -11.73 -21.38
CA GLU A 13 13.42 -12.11 -20.49
C GLU A 13 13.16 -11.73 -19.03
N ARG A 14 11.92 -11.38 -18.70
CA ARG A 14 11.47 -11.01 -17.37
C ARG A 14 12.20 -9.81 -16.75
N ARG A 15 12.66 -8.88 -17.56
CA ARG A 15 13.23 -7.62 -17.06
C ARG A 15 12.11 -6.61 -16.86
N LEU A 16 12.19 -5.87 -15.76
CA LEU A 16 11.35 -4.71 -15.53
C LEU A 16 11.71 -3.63 -16.55
N THR A 17 10.80 -3.39 -17.49
CA THR A 17 10.86 -2.19 -18.32
C THR A 17 10.02 -1.10 -17.65
N PRO A 18 10.51 0.15 -17.60
CA PRO A 18 9.68 1.26 -17.16
C PRO A 18 8.38 1.27 -17.96
N PRO A 19 7.23 1.52 -17.31
CA PRO A 19 5.97 1.56 -18.03
C PRO A 19 6.01 2.64 -19.10
N ALA A 20 5.76 2.23 -20.32
CA ALA A 20 5.50 3.11 -21.43
C ALA A 20 4.10 2.77 -21.94
N PRO A 21 3.05 3.48 -21.47
CA PRO A 21 1.70 3.27 -21.95
C PRO A 21 1.70 3.46 -23.47
N LEU A 22 1.12 2.49 -24.18
CA LEU A 22 0.94 2.60 -25.63
C LEU A 22 -0.20 3.57 -25.89
N PRO A 23 -0.02 4.61 -26.71
CA PRO A 23 -1.01 5.66 -26.93
C PRO A 23 -2.36 5.17 -27.47
N GLU A 24 -2.34 4.02 -28.15
CA GLU A 24 -3.52 3.39 -28.74
C GLU A 24 -4.26 2.42 -27.80
N GLU A 25 -3.71 2.14 -26.62
CA GLU A 25 -4.33 1.23 -25.66
C GLU A 25 -5.09 1.99 -24.59
N PHE A 26 -6.21 1.41 -24.18
CA PHE A 26 -7.03 1.94 -23.08
C PHE A 26 -6.64 1.27 -21.76
N TYR A 27 -6.24 2.08 -20.80
CA TYR A 27 -5.87 1.65 -19.45
C TYR A 27 -6.92 2.13 -18.43
N PRO A 28 -7.89 1.28 -18.07
CA PRO A 28 -9.00 1.69 -17.20
C PRO A 28 -8.56 2.32 -15.88
N ASN A 29 -7.46 1.85 -15.31
CA ASN A 29 -6.94 2.31 -14.03
C ASN A 29 -6.18 3.65 -14.10
N HIS A 30 -5.90 4.21 -15.29
CA HIS A 30 -5.37 5.57 -15.38
C HIS A 30 -6.41 6.63 -14.96
N GLN A 31 -7.68 6.31 -15.09
CA GLN A 31 -8.78 7.14 -14.63
C GLN A 31 -9.50 6.49 -13.45
N ALA A 32 -9.78 5.18 -13.52
CA ALA A 32 -10.57 4.42 -12.56
C ALA A 32 -11.88 5.14 -12.21
N THR A 33 -12.17 5.36 -10.94
CA THR A 33 -13.33 6.14 -10.46
C THR A 33 -13.06 7.64 -10.44
N ASP A 34 -11.85 8.04 -10.78
CA ASP A 34 -11.38 9.43 -10.71
C ASP A 34 -11.63 10.10 -9.34
N PHE A 35 -11.44 9.34 -8.27
CA PHE A 35 -11.65 9.81 -6.91
C PHE A 35 -10.86 11.10 -6.61
N TYR A 36 -9.72 11.31 -7.27
CA TYR A 36 -8.92 12.51 -7.08
C TYR A 36 -9.68 13.80 -7.40
N HIS A 37 -10.56 13.78 -8.41
CA HIS A 37 -11.37 14.95 -8.80
C HIS A 37 -12.77 14.93 -8.16
N HIS A 38 -13.30 13.74 -7.82
CA HIS A 38 -14.67 13.55 -7.35
C HIS A 38 -14.80 13.23 -5.86
N TRP A 39 -13.69 13.17 -5.11
CA TRP A 39 -13.67 12.77 -3.70
C TRP A 39 -14.73 13.44 -2.83
N LYS A 40 -15.02 14.71 -3.06
CA LYS A 40 -15.97 15.46 -2.25
C LYS A 40 -17.42 15.03 -2.49
N GLU A 41 -17.76 14.79 -3.74
CA GLU A 41 -19.08 14.30 -4.16
C GLU A 41 -19.25 12.84 -3.72
N ASP A 42 -18.23 12.01 -3.92
CA ASP A 42 -18.22 10.62 -3.51
C ASP A 42 -18.41 10.47 -1.98
N ILE A 43 -17.73 11.28 -1.18
CA ILE A 43 -17.87 11.25 0.28
C ILE A 43 -19.28 11.66 0.69
N ALA A 44 -19.89 12.63 0.02
CA ALA A 44 -21.29 13.00 0.28
C ALA A 44 -22.25 11.84 -0.01
N LEU A 45 -22.01 11.10 -1.10
CA LEU A 45 -22.77 9.88 -1.43
C LEU A 45 -22.55 8.76 -0.40
N PHE A 46 -21.32 8.57 0.07
CA PHE A 46 -21.04 7.61 1.17
C PHE A 46 -21.82 7.95 2.43
N ALA A 47 -21.92 9.24 2.75
CA ALA A 47 -22.70 9.72 3.89
C ALA A 47 -24.21 9.44 3.72
N GLU A 48 -24.76 9.68 2.51
CA GLU A 48 -26.14 9.36 2.16
C GLU A 48 -26.41 7.87 2.28
N MET A 49 -25.46 7.02 1.84
CA MET A 49 -25.54 5.56 1.98
C MET A 49 -25.41 5.10 3.44
N GLY A 50 -25.08 5.98 4.38
CA GLY A 50 -24.98 5.68 5.80
C GLY A 50 -23.65 5.06 6.24
N PHE A 51 -22.57 5.21 5.48
CA PHE A 51 -21.25 4.72 5.84
C PHE A 51 -20.78 5.31 7.16
N LYS A 52 -20.15 4.47 7.99
CA LYS A 52 -19.57 4.86 9.28
C LYS A 52 -18.06 4.87 9.28
N VAL A 53 -17.46 4.09 8.38
CA VAL A 53 -16.02 3.98 8.20
C VAL A 53 -15.73 3.97 6.70
N TYR A 54 -14.71 4.69 6.30
CA TYR A 54 -14.19 4.65 4.93
C TYR A 54 -12.72 4.25 4.95
N ARG A 55 -12.42 3.12 4.31
CA ARG A 55 -11.04 2.64 4.17
C ARG A 55 -10.45 3.09 2.84
N PHE A 56 -9.29 3.72 2.90
CA PHE A 56 -8.50 4.10 1.72
C PHE A 56 -7.01 4.02 2.02
N SER A 57 -6.18 4.10 1.00
CA SER A 57 -4.73 4.19 1.13
C SER A 57 -4.23 5.59 0.79
N ILE A 58 -3.10 5.97 1.40
CA ILE A 58 -2.36 7.17 1.02
C ILE A 58 -1.26 6.74 0.05
N SER A 59 -1.28 7.29 -1.16
CA SER A 59 -0.26 6.99 -2.16
C SER A 59 1.10 7.52 -1.69
N TRP A 60 2.05 6.60 -1.50
CA TRP A 60 3.40 6.95 -1.07
C TRP A 60 4.06 7.92 -2.07
N SER A 61 3.96 7.65 -3.36
CA SER A 61 4.53 8.50 -4.41
C SER A 61 3.90 9.90 -4.51
N ARG A 62 2.71 10.10 -3.95
CA ARG A 62 2.10 11.44 -3.84
C ARG A 62 2.75 12.27 -2.73
N VAL A 63 3.18 11.62 -1.67
CA VAL A 63 3.82 12.26 -0.50
C VAL A 63 5.34 12.33 -0.68
N PHE A 64 5.94 11.28 -1.21
CA PHE A 64 7.37 11.19 -1.55
C PHE A 64 7.49 10.61 -2.97
N PRO A 65 7.59 11.43 -4.01
CA PRO A 65 7.55 10.99 -5.41
C PRO A 65 8.58 9.91 -5.77
N ASN A 66 9.80 10.00 -5.28
CA ASN A 66 10.83 8.97 -5.44
C ASN A 66 10.88 7.99 -4.25
N GLY A 67 10.41 8.40 -3.07
CA GLY A 67 10.35 7.59 -1.86
C GLY A 67 11.56 7.73 -0.95
N ASP A 68 12.67 8.26 -1.42
CA ASP A 68 13.91 8.44 -0.68
C ASP A 68 14.22 9.91 -0.32
N GLU A 69 13.32 10.83 -0.67
CA GLU A 69 13.44 12.24 -0.30
C GLU A 69 13.41 12.41 1.24
N GLU A 70 14.04 13.46 1.73
CA GLU A 70 14.02 13.82 3.15
C GLU A 70 12.78 14.60 3.56
N THR A 71 12.19 15.33 2.62
CA THR A 71 11.03 16.21 2.86
C THR A 71 9.84 15.77 2.04
N PRO A 72 8.63 15.74 2.63
CA PRO A 72 7.43 15.35 1.91
C PRO A 72 6.95 16.43 0.95
N ASN A 73 6.19 16.01 -0.06
CA ASN A 73 5.44 16.89 -0.94
C ASN A 73 4.18 17.40 -0.22
N GLU A 74 4.18 18.66 0.13
CA GLU A 74 3.09 19.29 0.88
C GLU A 74 1.75 19.32 0.09
N GLU A 75 1.80 19.47 -1.23
CA GLU A 75 0.58 19.42 -2.06
C GLU A 75 -0.07 18.03 -2.02
N GLY A 76 0.76 16.98 -1.98
CA GLY A 76 0.29 15.61 -1.82
C GLY A 76 -0.41 15.39 -0.48
N LEU A 77 0.17 15.91 0.60
CA LEU A 77 -0.42 15.83 1.95
C LEU A 77 -1.73 16.62 2.03
N LYS A 78 -1.77 17.81 1.46
CA LYS A 78 -2.95 18.68 1.47
C LYS A 78 -4.17 18.04 0.80
N PHE A 79 -3.96 17.25 -0.23
CA PHE A 79 -5.06 16.47 -0.82
C PHE A 79 -5.73 15.56 0.22
N TYR A 80 -4.93 14.81 0.98
CA TYR A 80 -5.46 13.92 2.02
C TYR A 80 -6.00 14.66 3.25
N ASP A 81 -5.48 15.86 3.57
CA ASP A 81 -6.11 16.73 4.55
C ASP A 81 -7.58 16.99 4.20
N ASN A 82 -7.82 17.40 2.95
CA ASN A 82 -9.16 17.70 2.48
C ASN A 82 -10.08 16.47 2.52
N VAL A 83 -9.58 15.30 2.10
CA VAL A 83 -10.34 14.05 2.14
C VAL A 83 -10.72 13.67 3.58
N ILE A 84 -9.77 13.74 4.52
CA ILE A 84 -9.99 13.39 5.92
C ILE A 84 -10.97 14.38 6.57
N ASP A 85 -10.83 15.66 6.30
CA ASP A 85 -11.72 16.67 6.86
C ASP A 85 -13.16 16.53 6.33
N GLU A 86 -13.33 16.21 5.06
CA GLU A 86 -14.68 15.97 4.51
C GLU A 86 -15.32 14.71 5.11
N LEU A 87 -14.57 13.61 5.27
CA LEU A 87 -15.07 12.40 5.95
C LEU A 87 -15.55 12.71 7.37
N ARG A 88 -14.73 13.44 8.13
CA ARG A 88 -15.07 13.82 9.51
C ARG A 88 -16.29 14.73 9.61
N LYS A 89 -16.50 15.60 8.64
CA LYS A 89 -17.70 16.46 8.54
C LYS A 89 -18.99 15.65 8.52
N TYR A 90 -18.96 14.45 7.92
CA TYR A 90 -20.09 13.52 7.87
C TYR A 90 -20.06 12.45 8.95
N ASN A 91 -19.16 12.55 9.94
CA ASN A 91 -18.94 11.52 10.98
C ASN A 91 -18.61 10.14 10.37
N ILE A 92 -17.87 10.11 9.26
CA ILE A 92 -17.30 8.90 8.68
C ILE A 92 -15.86 8.79 9.18
N GLU A 93 -15.56 7.69 9.89
CA GLU A 93 -14.24 7.47 10.46
C GLU A 93 -13.25 7.03 9.37
N PRO A 94 -12.10 7.71 9.21
CA PRO A 94 -11.06 7.25 8.30
C PRO A 94 -10.36 6.00 8.83
N LEU A 95 -10.21 4.98 7.99
CA LEU A 95 -9.33 3.83 8.22
C LEU A 95 -8.27 3.84 7.13
N ILE A 96 -7.04 4.20 7.48
CA ILE A 96 -5.97 4.44 6.50
C ILE A 96 -5.05 3.24 6.39
N THR A 97 -4.89 2.73 5.17
CA THR A 97 -3.83 1.78 4.82
C THR A 97 -2.59 2.58 4.39
N ILE A 98 -1.48 2.44 5.12
CA ILE A 98 -0.24 3.19 4.84
C ILE A 98 0.40 2.69 3.53
N SER A 99 0.55 1.38 3.37
CA SER A 99 1.07 0.77 2.14
C SER A 99 0.08 -0.23 1.56
N HIS A 100 -0.43 0.06 0.36
CA HIS A 100 -1.33 -0.83 -0.39
C HIS A 100 -0.70 -1.22 -1.73
N TYR A 101 0.46 -1.90 -1.66
CA TYR A 101 1.32 -2.34 -2.77
C TYR A 101 2.07 -1.20 -3.50
N GLU A 102 1.65 0.02 -3.33
CA GLU A 102 2.17 1.18 -4.03
C GLU A 102 3.42 1.72 -3.33
N ASN A 103 4.59 1.33 -3.78
CA ASN A 103 5.78 2.10 -3.46
C ASN A 103 6.24 2.87 -4.70
N PRO A 104 6.92 4.00 -4.52
CA PRO A 104 7.51 4.74 -5.64
C PRO A 104 8.37 3.83 -6.51
N LEU A 105 8.19 3.91 -7.84
CA LEU A 105 8.91 3.07 -8.80
C LEU A 105 10.43 3.21 -8.66
N HIS A 106 10.90 4.41 -8.36
CA HIS A 106 12.32 4.69 -8.10
C HIS A 106 12.91 3.75 -7.04
N LEU A 107 12.18 3.48 -5.94
CA LEU A 107 12.65 2.57 -4.89
C LEU A 107 12.80 1.13 -5.39
N SER A 108 11.99 0.72 -6.36
CA SER A 108 12.11 -0.60 -6.97
C SER A 108 13.29 -0.66 -7.93
N LEU A 109 13.48 0.35 -8.75
CA LEU A 109 14.55 0.39 -9.77
C LEU A 109 15.93 0.59 -9.13
N GLU A 110 16.05 1.51 -8.18
CA GLU A 110 17.33 1.88 -7.58
C GLU A 110 17.74 0.95 -6.43
N TYR A 111 16.77 0.51 -5.62
CA TYR A 111 17.06 -0.26 -4.40
C TYR A 111 16.59 -1.71 -4.49
N GLY A 112 15.86 -2.10 -5.52
CA GLY A 112 15.32 -3.46 -5.67
C GLY A 112 14.13 -3.76 -4.76
N GLY A 113 13.34 -2.75 -4.42
CA GLY A 113 12.13 -2.91 -3.62
C GLY A 113 12.38 -3.48 -2.22
N TRP A 114 11.38 -4.15 -1.66
CA TRP A 114 11.42 -4.66 -0.29
C TRP A 114 12.47 -5.75 -0.01
N LYS A 115 13.13 -6.27 -1.03
CA LYS A 115 14.32 -7.12 -0.86
C LYS A 115 15.44 -6.36 -0.13
N ASN A 116 15.50 -5.04 -0.29
CA ASN A 116 16.51 -4.18 0.32
C ASN A 116 16.04 -3.69 1.71
N ARG A 117 16.91 -3.84 2.71
CA ARG A 117 16.62 -3.40 4.07
C ARG A 117 16.39 -1.88 4.21
N LYS A 118 16.95 -1.06 3.32
CA LYS A 118 16.72 0.40 3.31
C LYS A 118 15.25 0.78 3.15
N MET A 119 14.43 -0.09 2.57
CA MET A 119 13.00 0.13 2.46
C MET A 119 12.33 0.36 3.81
N ILE A 120 12.87 -0.22 4.88
CA ILE A 120 12.38 0.00 6.25
C ILE A 120 12.48 1.48 6.62
N ASP A 121 13.65 2.08 6.41
CA ASP A 121 13.90 3.48 6.77
C ASP A 121 13.04 4.45 5.94
N PHE A 122 12.91 4.19 4.64
CA PHE A 122 12.05 4.98 3.76
C PHE A 122 10.58 4.90 4.16
N TYR A 123 10.11 3.69 4.46
CA TYR A 123 8.74 3.46 4.91
C TYR A 123 8.47 4.14 6.27
N LEU A 124 9.38 4.04 7.22
CA LEU A 124 9.22 4.67 8.53
C LEU A 124 9.18 6.19 8.42
N ARG A 125 9.97 6.78 7.53
CA ARG A 125 9.89 8.23 7.23
C ARG A 125 8.52 8.60 6.70
N PHE A 126 8.00 7.85 5.75
CA PHE A 126 6.66 8.05 5.20
C PHE A 126 5.58 7.90 6.28
N ALA A 127 5.59 6.80 7.04
CA ALA A 127 4.63 6.54 8.09
C ALA A 127 4.66 7.63 9.19
N LYS A 128 5.86 8.08 9.59
CA LYS A 128 6.04 9.15 10.57
C LYS A 128 5.34 10.43 10.16
N VAL A 129 5.55 10.87 8.92
CA VAL A 129 4.89 12.07 8.39
C VAL A 129 3.39 11.96 8.48
N LEU A 130 2.82 10.78 8.14
CA LEU A 130 1.38 10.56 8.21
C LEU A 130 0.87 10.59 9.66
N PHE A 131 1.54 9.90 10.58
CA PHE A 131 1.15 9.88 11.99
C PHE A 131 1.20 11.26 12.63
N GLU A 132 2.27 12.01 12.41
CA GLU A 132 2.41 13.38 12.94
C GLU A 132 1.36 14.33 12.34
N ARG A 133 1.12 14.23 11.03
CA ARG A 133 0.15 15.09 10.32
C ARG A 133 -1.29 14.85 10.74
N TYR A 134 -1.67 13.59 10.92
CA TYR A 134 -3.06 13.20 11.14
C TYR A 134 -3.37 12.84 12.60
N LYS A 135 -2.45 13.10 13.52
CA LYS A 135 -2.70 12.98 14.96
C LYS A 135 -3.98 13.71 15.37
N GLY A 136 -4.84 13.03 16.14
CA GLY A 136 -6.13 13.55 16.58
C GLY A 136 -7.20 13.66 15.47
N ARG A 137 -6.87 13.31 14.22
CA ARG A 137 -7.80 13.32 13.07
C ARG A 137 -8.10 11.93 12.54
N VAL A 138 -7.17 11.01 12.63
CA VAL A 138 -7.28 9.61 12.22
C VAL A 138 -6.88 8.73 13.39
N LYS A 139 -7.73 7.78 13.73
CA LYS A 139 -7.48 6.83 14.82
C LYS A 139 -7.02 5.47 14.33
N TYR A 140 -7.53 5.02 13.17
CA TYR A 140 -7.37 3.65 12.69
C TYR A 140 -6.41 3.55 11.50
N TRP A 141 -5.40 2.67 11.63
CA TRP A 141 -4.34 2.51 10.66
C TRP A 141 -4.09 1.05 10.34
N LEU A 142 -3.82 0.76 9.08
CA LEU A 142 -3.29 -0.52 8.64
C LEU A 142 -1.90 -0.28 8.05
N THR A 143 -0.89 -0.95 8.59
CA THR A 143 0.50 -0.76 8.15
C THR A 143 0.71 -1.23 6.72
N PHE A 144 0.24 -2.43 6.41
CA PHE A 144 0.31 -3.02 5.06
C PHE A 144 -1.00 -3.68 4.70
N ASN A 145 -1.28 -3.71 3.39
CA ASN A 145 -2.32 -4.55 2.83
C ASN A 145 -1.75 -5.93 2.51
N GLU A 146 -2.45 -6.99 2.91
CA GLU A 146 -2.15 -8.39 2.57
C GLU A 146 -0.67 -8.79 2.69
N ILE A 147 -0.05 -8.43 3.81
CA ILE A 147 1.39 -8.64 4.05
C ILE A 147 1.83 -10.09 3.87
N ASN A 148 0.91 -11.05 4.06
CA ASN A 148 1.17 -12.49 3.88
C ASN A 148 1.19 -12.93 2.42
N MET A 149 0.73 -12.11 1.47
CA MET A 149 0.72 -12.49 0.05
C MET A 149 2.12 -12.59 -0.57
N LEU A 150 3.14 -12.08 0.12
CA LEU A 150 4.55 -12.29 -0.26
C LEU A 150 4.98 -13.76 -0.23
N THR A 151 4.25 -14.64 0.45
CA THR A 151 4.50 -16.09 0.38
C THR A 151 4.13 -16.67 -0.97
N GLN A 152 3.27 -16.01 -1.74
CA GLN A 152 2.86 -16.45 -3.07
C GLN A 152 3.78 -15.92 -4.16
N ASP A 153 3.91 -16.65 -5.27
CA ASP A 153 4.83 -16.28 -6.36
C ASP A 153 4.53 -14.90 -6.96
N PHE A 154 3.26 -14.59 -7.15
CA PHE A 154 2.86 -13.26 -7.66
C PHE A 154 3.11 -12.13 -6.66
N GLY A 155 3.24 -12.44 -5.37
CA GLY A 155 3.53 -11.45 -4.32
C GLY A 155 4.85 -10.71 -4.55
N ALA A 156 5.80 -11.33 -5.23
CA ALA A 156 7.05 -10.66 -5.61
C ALA A 156 6.83 -9.44 -6.51
N VAL A 157 5.84 -9.51 -7.40
CA VAL A 157 5.52 -8.40 -8.31
C VAL A 157 4.65 -7.34 -7.63
N PHE A 158 3.66 -7.76 -6.85
CA PHE A 158 2.68 -6.82 -6.27
C PHE A 158 3.09 -6.32 -4.88
N CYS A 159 3.45 -7.23 -3.98
CA CYS A 159 3.60 -6.90 -2.57
C CYS A 159 5.03 -6.54 -2.17
N ALA A 160 6.02 -7.03 -2.92
CA ALA A 160 7.44 -6.77 -2.64
C ALA A 160 7.97 -5.45 -3.25
N GLY A 161 7.10 -4.66 -3.87
CA GLY A 161 7.48 -3.44 -4.55
C GLY A 161 8.20 -3.71 -5.86
N MET A 162 7.70 -4.66 -6.66
CA MET A 162 8.21 -5.03 -7.98
C MET A 162 9.68 -5.49 -7.93
N LEU A 163 9.92 -6.69 -7.40
CA LEU A 163 11.24 -7.30 -7.50
C LEU A 163 11.59 -7.54 -8.97
N ASP A 164 12.85 -7.30 -9.33
CA ASP A 164 13.34 -7.68 -10.65
C ASP A 164 13.07 -9.18 -10.87
N PRO A 165 12.40 -9.58 -11.94
CA PRO A 165 12.05 -10.99 -12.17
C PRO A 165 13.22 -11.97 -12.13
N LYS A 166 14.43 -11.52 -12.51
CA LYS A 166 15.65 -12.33 -12.40
C LYS A 166 16.04 -12.65 -10.95
N ASP A 167 15.61 -11.81 -10.01
CA ASP A 167 15.91 -11.91 -8.59
C ASP A 167 14.78 -12.60 -7.80
N VAL A 168 13.67 -12.95 -8.47
CA VAL A 168 12.51 -13.59 -7.82
C VAL A 168 12.82 -15.04 -7.50
N CYS A 169 12.92 -15.32 -6.22
CA CYS A 169 13.00 -16.68 -5.66
C CYS A 169 12.33 -16.69 -4.29
N GLU A 170 12.14 -17.86 -3.74
CA GLU A 170 11.54 -18.01 -2.41
C GLU A 170 12.29 -17.20 -1.35
N GLN A 171 13.62 -17.24 -1.33
CA GLN A 171 14.43 -16.47 -0.40
C GLN A 171 14.20 -14.97 -0.51
N SER A 172 14.14 -14.40 -1.71
CA SER A 172 13.92 -12.97 -1.91
C SER A 172 12.53 -12.53 -1.47
N ARG A 173 11.51 -13.38 -1.67
CA ARG A 173 10.15 -13.12 -1.20
C ARG A 173 10.05 -13.11 0.32
N TYR A 174 10.60 -14.14 0.98
CA TYR A 174 10.63 -14.19 2.44
C TYR A 174 11.51 -13.08 3.04
N GLN A 175 12.58 -12.68 2.37
CA GLN A 175 13.39 -11.55 2.81
C GLN A 175 12.58 -10.22 2.72
N ALA A 176 11.85 -10.02 1.64
CA ALA A 176 10.97 -8.86 1.49
C ALA A 176 9.86 -8.86 2.54
N MET A 177 9.23 -10.01 2.80
CA MET A 177 8.24 -10.15 3.85
C MET A 177 8.82 -9.84 5.25
N HIS A 178 10.02 -10.36 5.53
CA HIS A 178 10.71 -10.05 6.79
C HIS A 178 10.91 -8.53 6.97
N HIS A 179 11.36 -7.83 5.93
CA HIS A 179 11.55 -6.39 6.00
C HIS A 179 10.22 -5.63 6.20
N GLN A 180 9.14 -6.06 5.55
CA GLN A 180 7.82 -5.46 5.78
C GLN A 180 7.31 -5.73 7.21
N LEU A 181 7.48 -6.94 7.73
CA LEU A 181 7.10 -7.24 9.12
C LEU A 181 7.89 -6.40 10.12
N VAL A 182 9.19 -6.23 9.91
CA VAL A 182 10.03 -5.35 10.74
C VAL A 182 9.57 -3.90 10.63
N ALA A 183 9.32 -3.41 9.41
CA ALA A 183 8.82 -2.06 9.18
C ALA A 183 7.46 -1.83 9.85
N SER A 184 6.56 -2.82 9.76
CA SER A 184 5.25 -2.78 10.43
C SER A 184 5.41 -2.67 11.96
N ALA A 185 6.23 -3.52 12.56
CA ALA A 185 6.46 -3.52 14.00
C ALA A 185 7.06 -2.18 14.49
N LEU A 186 8.06 -1.66 13.79
CA LEU A 186 8.67 -0.37 14.11
C LEU A 186 7.69 0.80 13.92
N ALA A 187 6.86 0.76 12.88
CA ALA A 187 5.82 1.76 12.66
C ALA A 187 4.77 1.76 13.78
N VAL A 188 4.36 0.58 14.26
CA VAL A 188 3.43 0.47 15.40
C VAL A 188 4.04 1.06 16.67
N SER A 189 5.31 0.75 16.97
CA SER A 189 6.01 1.33 18.14
C SER A 189 6.07 2.86 18.04
N MET A 190 6.52 3.38 16.91
CA MET A 190 6.60 4.82 16.63
C MET A 190 5.23 5.51 16.71
N ALA A 191 4.19 4.87 16.19
CA ALA A 191 2.84 5.42 16.21
C ALA A 191 2.34 5.60 17.66
N HIS A 192 2.52 4.62 18.53
CA HIS A 192 2.13 4.71 19.93
C HIS A 192 2.96 5.71 20.74
N GLU A 193 4.21 5.99 20.33
CA GLU A 193 5.00 7.08 20.90
C GLU A 193 4.46 8.45 20.49
N ILE A 194 3.95 8.58 19.24
CA ILE A 194 3.36 9.82 18.73
C ILE A 194 1.97 10.04 19.35
N ASP A 195 1.14 9.00 19.37
CA ASP A 195 -0.22 9.04 19.92
C ASP A 195 -0.62 7.66 20.45
N PRO A 196 -0.73 7.49 21.79
CA PRO A 196 -1.13 6.22 22.40
C PRO A 196 -2.56 5.76 22.02
N GLU A 197 -3.40 6.67 21.53
CA GLU A 197 -4.78 6.36 21.14
C GLU A 197 -4.90 5.79 19.72
N PHE A 198 -3.82 5.78 18.95
CA PHE A 198 -3.82 5.16 17.64
C PHE A 198 -4.08 3.64 17.75
N MET A 199 -4.91 3.14 16.87
CA MET A 199 -5.20 1.72 16.73
C MET A 199 -4.62 1.22 15.40
N LEU A 200 -3.61 0.37 15.51
CA LEU A 200 -2.87 -0.13 14.36
C LEU A 200 -3.03 -1.63 14.20
N GLY A 201 -3.09 -2.03 12.94
CA GLY A 201 -3.08 -3.43 12.52
C GLY A 201 -2.40 -3.60 11.17
N CYS A 202 -2.48 -4.79 10.62
CA CYS A 202 -2.20 -5.04 9.20
C CYS A 202 -3.34 -5.87 8.62
N MET A 203 -3.53 -5.76 7.31
CA MET A 203 -4.53 -6.58 6.63
C MET A 203 -3.87 -7.87 6.13
N LEU A 204 -4.56 -8.98 6.32
CA LEU A 204 -4.17 -10.29 5.83
C LEU A 204 -5.17 -10.77 4.76
N ALA A 205 -4.66 -11.35 3.69
CA ALA A 205 -5.48 -12.13 2.79
C ALA A 205 -5.70 -13.51 3.42
N TYR A 206 -6.95 -13.87 3.58
CA TYR A 206 -7.33 -15.15 4.17
C TYR A 206 -8.37 -15.84 3.29
N HIS A 207 -8.06 -17.05 2.92
CA HIS A 207 -8.96 -17.92 2.18
C HIS A 207 -9.38 -19.09 3.08
N ASN A 208 -10.67 -19.19 3.33
CA ASN A 208 -11.22 -20.36 4.02
C ASN A 208 -11.13 -21.57 3.07
N GLY A 209 -10.26 -22.51 3.41
CA GLY A 209 -10.24 -23.83 2.82
C GLY A 209 -11.01 -24.81 3.69
N TYR A 210 -11.87 -25.61 3.08
CA TYR A 210 -12.48 -26.75 3.73
C TYR A 210 -11.98 -28.01 3.07
N PRO A 211 -11.62 -29.06 3.84
CA PRO A 211 -11.20 -30.32 3.25
C PRO A 211 -12.32 -30.90 2.39
N TYR A 212 -12.00 -31.33 1.19
CA TYR A 212 -12.95 -31.91 0.25
C TYR A 212 -13.49 -33.26 0.75
N THR A 213 -12.62 -34.03 1.42
CA THR A 213 -12.98 -35.30 2.08
C THR A 213 -12.34 -35.35 3.48
N CYS A 214 -12.60 -36.42 4.23
CA CYS A 214 -11.90 -36.69 5.48
C CYS A 214 -10.52 -37.34 5.28
N HIS A 215 -10.00 -37.43 4.05
CA HIS A 215 -8.66 -37.95 3.79
C HIS A 215 -7.60 -37.02 4.40
N PRO A 216 -6.53 -37.59 5.02
CA PRO A 216 -5.49 -36.79 5.65
C PRO A 216 -4.88 -35.71 4.73
N ASP A 217 -4.67 -36.03 3.44
CA ASP A 217 -4.10 -35.08 2.48
C ASP A 217 -5.03 -33.85 2.24
N ASP A 218 -6.35 -34.08 2.24
CA ASP A 218 -7.33 -32.98 2.09
C ASP A 218 -7.42 -32.11 3.34
N ILE A 219 -7.08 -32.68 4.52
CA ILE A 219 -7.13 -31.95 5.80
C ILE A 219 -5.85 -31.13 6.00
N LEU A 220 -4.71 -31.61 5.48
CA LEU A 220 -3.40 -30.97 5.66
C LEU A 220 -3.07 -29.93 4.58
N TYR A 221 -3.86 -29.86 3.50
CA TYR A 221 -3.72 -28.87 2.44
C TYR A 221 -4.33 -27.55 2.91
#